data_db0c903e5fa756d416cec56a24fa7540
#
_entry.id   db0c903e5fa756d416cec56a24fa7540
#
_cell.length_a   1.000
_cell.length_b   1.000
_cell.length_c   1.000
_cell.angle_alpha   90.00
_cell.angle_beta   90.00
_cell.angle_gamma   90.00
#
_symmetry.space_group_name_H-M   'P 1'
#
loop_
_entity.id
_entity.type
_entity.pdbx_description
1 polymer ?
#
loop_
_entity_poly.entity_id
_entity_poly.type
_entity_poly.pdbx_seq_one_letter_code
_entity_poly.pdbx_strand_id
1 'polypeptide(L)'
;EICACLVGSEMCIRDSYTTKGLHLKMKDFGITPNIKKWGVLISVFLPVFVTAIFAMIGKFEVNSFSAGEICLIIIASMLIALKSGITEEMLFRGYIMKLLESRWNKYIAILIPSFLFSLVHIPSMETFTVSGVLLLIISGTVVGIMFSLVSYKGKSISNSALLHAAWNFIMITDILHITTAQGTYGSPIFSIIISSDNVFLTGAGFGIEASIIAIIGYILVCGFVLIPKKK
;
A
#
# COMPACT_ATOMS: atom_id res chain seq x y z
N GLU A 1 -21.01 5.00 10.57
CA GLU A 1 -21.75 5.87 9.61
C GLU A 1 -20.89 7.03 9.09
N ILE A 2 -20.11 7.74 9.93
CA ILE A 2 -19.26 8.87 9.51
C ILE A 2 -18.23 8.47 8.45
N CYS A 3 -17.62 7.28 8.56
CA CYS A 3 -16.57 6.82 7.63
C CYS A 3 -17.14 6.48 6.24
N ALA A 4 -18.32 5.89 6.18
CA ALA A 4 -18.99 5.59 4.90
C ALA A 4 -19.49 6.85 4.19
N CYS A 5 -19.96 7.86 4.94
CA CYS A 5 -20.33 9.17 4.40
C CYS A 5 -19.13 9.94 3.83
N LEU A 6 -17.97 9.92 4.51
CA LEU A 6 -16.75 10.59 4.03
C LEU A 6 -16.23 9.97 2.73
N VAL A 7 -16.15 8.64 2.64
CA VAL A 7 -15.75 7.94 1.41
C VAL A 7 -16.75 8.20 0.28
N GLY A 8 -18.04 8.16 0.59
CA GLY A 8 -19.10 8.46 -0.39
C GLY A 8 -19.06 9.91 -0.89
N SER A 9 -18.83 10.88 0.00
CA SER A 9 -18.75 12.30 -0.39
C SER A 9 -17.50 12.61 -1.22
N GLU A 10 -16.35 12.07 -0.87
CA GLU A 10 -15.12 12.22 -1.66
C GLU A 10 -15.25 11.59 -3.05
N MET A 11 -15.86 10.42 -3.17
CA MET A 11 -16.13 9.80 -4.46
C MET A 11 -17.12 10.62 -5.30
N CYS A 12 -18.20 11.13 -4.69
CA CYS A 12 -19.17 11.97 -5.37
C CYS A 12 -18.59 13.31 -5.85
N ILE A 13 -17.74 13.96 -5.05
CA ILE A 13 -17.05 15.20 -5.43
C ILE A 13 -16.09 14.94 -6.60
N ARG A 14 -15.29 13.89 -6.53
CA ARG A 14 -14.37 13.49 -7.62
C ARG A 14 -15.12 13.14 -8.90
N ASP A 15 -16.19 12.36 -8.80
CA ASP A 15 -17.01 12.00 -9.96
C ASP A 15 -17.70 13.23 -10.55
N SER A 16 -18.23 14.11 -9.73
CA SER A 16 -18.85 15.38 -10.20
C SER A 16 -17.82 16.29 -10.86
N TYR A 17 -16.61 16.42 -10.30
CA TYR A 17 -15.56 17.25 -10.90
C TYR A 17 -15.06 16.66 -12.23
N THR A 18 -14.83 15.34 -12.30
CA THR A 18 -14.37 14.69 -13.53
C THR A 18 -15.44 14.66 -14.61
N THR A 19 -16.69 14.37 -14.28
CA THR A 19 -17.77 14.26 -15.27
C THR A 19 -18.31 15.61 -15.69
N LYS A 20 -18.50 16.55 -14.75
CA LYS A 20 -19.07 17.87 -15.03
C LYS A 20 -18.01 18.93 -15.33
N GLY A 21 -16.87 18.90 -14.65
CA GLY A 21 -15.80 19.89 -14.82
C GLY A 21 -14.84 19.56 -15.96
N LEU A 22 -14.39 18.29 -16.06
CA LEU A 22 -13.43 17.87 -17.09
C LEU A 22 -14.08 17.15 -18.28
N HIS A 23 -15.36 16.82 -18.22
CA HIS A 23 -16.09 16.02 -19.24
C HIS A 23 -15.46 14.66 -19.52
N LEU A 24 -14.74 14.08 -18.53
CA LEU A 24 -14.05 12.80 -18.60
C LEU A 24 -14.81 11.75 -17.76
N LYS A 25 -14.73 10.50 -18.17
CA LYS A 25 -15.34 9.37 -17.45
C LYS A 25 -14.31 8.71 -16.53
N MET A 26 -14.74 8.12 -15.42
CA MET A 26 -13.88 7.41 -14.47
C MET A 26 -13.01 6.34 -15.16
N LYS A 27 -13.54 5.68 -16.20
CA LYS A 27 -12.78 4.72 -17.01
C LYS A 27 -11.56 5.32 -17.72
N ASP A 28 -11.60 6.61 -18.04
CA ASP A 28 -10.50 7.30 -18.74
C ASP A 28 -9.30 7.48 -17.81
N PHE A 29 -9.56 7.45 -16.49
CA PHE A 29 -8.57 7.41 -15.43
C PHE A 29 -8.17 6.00 -14.99
N GLY A 30 -8.59 4.95 -15.71
CA GLY A 30 -8.31 3.57 -15.37
C GLY A 30 -9.08 3.05 -14.15
N ILE A 31 -10.11 3.78 -13.71
CA ILE A 31 -10.96 3.40 -12.57
C ILE A 31 -12.06 2.47 -13.11
N THR A 32 -11.75 1.20 -13.20
CA THR A 32 -12.65 0.14 -13.71
C THR A 32 -12.50 -1.12 -12.86
N PRO A 33 -13.59 -1.84 -12.57
CA PRO A 33 -13.54 -3.09 -11.78
C PRO A 33 -12.98 -4.24 -12.62
N ASN A 34 -11.68 -4.26 -12.84
CA ASN A 34 -11.00 -5.25 -13.69
C ASN A 34 -9.83 -5.91 -12.94
N ILE A 35 -10.16 -6.83 -12.03
CA ILE A 35 -9.18 -7.60 -11.27
C ILE A 35 -8.73 -8.81 -12.08
N LYS A 36 -7.43 -8.99 -12.21
CA LYS A 36 -6.81 -10.12 -12.92
C LYS A 36 -6.36 -11.20 -11.92
N LYS A 37 -6.36 -12.46 -12.34
CA LYS A 37 -5.89 -13.59 -11.49
C LYS A 37 -4.45 -13.37 -10.98
N TRP A 38 -3.56 -12.85 -11.81
CA TRP A 38 -2.20 -12.52 -11.40
C TRP A 38 -2.16 -11.37 -10.38
N GLY A 39 -3.13 -10.43 -10.46
CA GLY A 39 -3.28 -9.34 -9.47
C GLY A 39 -3.62 -9.90 -8.09
N VAL A 40 -4.56 -10.86 -8.01
CA VAL A 40 -4.86 -11.57 -6.77
C VAL A 40 -3.63 -12.31 -6.24
N LEU A 41 -2.90 -13.00 -7.13
CA LEU A 41 -1.70 -13.75 -6.74
C LEU A 41 -0.64 -12.85 -6.08
N ILE A 42 -0.30 -11.71 -6.68
CA ILE A 42 0.69 -10.79 -6.09
C ILE A 42 0.18 -10.13 -4.81
N SER A 43 -1.13 -9.91 -4.69
CA SER A 43 -1.74 -9.33 -3.49
C SER A 43 -1.66 -10.27 -2.28
N VAL A 44 -1.63 -11.58 -2.51
CA VAL A 44 -1.37 -12.58 -1.47
C VAL A 44 0.13 -12.79 -1.28
N PHE A 45 0.89 -12.88 -2.38
CA PHE A 45 2.32 -13.17 -2.35
C PHE A 45 3.11 -12.15 -1.53
N LEU A 46 2.88 -10.85 -1.75
CA LEU A 46 3.73 -9.82 -1.15
C LEU A 46 3.67 -9.80 0.39
N PRO A 47 2.49 -9.69 1.04
CA PRO A 47 2.44 -9.72 2.50
C PRO A 47 2.88 -11.07 3.08
N VAL A 48 2.57 -12.20 2.42
CA VAL A 48 3.02 -13.53 2.86
C VAL A 48 4.54 -13.65 2.79
N PHE A 49 5.17 -13.19 1.71
CA PHE A 49 6.62 -13.20 1.54
C PHE A 49 7.33 -12.42 2.66
N VAL A 50 6.89 -11.19 2.91
CA VAL A 50 7.49 -10.34 3.94
C VAL A 50 7.26 -10.92 5.34
N THR A 51 6.02 -11.33 5.64
CA THR A 51 5.69 -11.97 6.93
C THR A 51 6.51 -13.22 7.16
N ALA A 52 6.66 -14.09 6.16
CA ALA A 52 7.42 -15.34 6.31
C ALA A 52 8.89 -15.09 6.67
N ILE A 53 9.54 -14.10 6.04
CA ILE A 53 10.93 -13.77 6.36
C ILE A 53 11.03 -13.21 7.78
N PHE A 54 10.13 -12.31 8.18
CA PHE A 54 10.16 -11.77 9.54
C PHE A 54 9.81 -12.81 10.60
N ALA A 55 8.92 -13.76 10.30
CA ALA A 55 8.60 -14.85 11.20
C ALA A 55 9.80 -15.81 11.44
N MET A 56 10.77 -15.88 10.52
CA MET A 56 11.99 -16.66 10.68
C MET A 56 13.02 -16.00 11.61
N ILE A 57 12.97 -14.69 11.79
CA ILE A 57 13.96 -13.91 12.54
C ILE A 57 13.39 -13.23 13.79
N GLY A 58 12.07 -13.11 13.91
CA GLY A 58 11.36 -12.51 15.03
C GLY A 58 10.68 -13.54 15.93
N LYS A 59 10.24 -13.09 17.09
CA LYS A 59 9.42 -13.87 18.02
C LYS A 59 7.95 -13.65 17.71
N PHE A 60 7.22 -14.71 17.37
CA PHE A 60 5.79 -14.65 17.12
C PHE A 60 5.02 -14.64 18.44
N GLU A 61 4.07 -13.72 18.58
CA GLU A 61 3.20 -13.56 19.73
C GLU A 61 1.74 -13.46 19.27
N VAL A 62 0.83 -14.00 20.10
CA VAL A 62 -0.62 -13.94 19.87
C VAL A 62 -1.25 -13.24 21.07
N ASN A 63 -1.98 -12.18 20.81
CA ASN A 63 -2.71 -11.48 21.86
C ASN A 63 -4.06 -12.14 22.12
N SER A 64 -4.48 -12.15 23.37
CA SER A 64 -5.71 -12.79 23.81
C SER A 64 -6.88 -11.83 23.67
N PHE A 65 -7.78 -12.14 22.74
CA PHE A 65 -9.03 -11.43 22.52
C PHE A 65 -10.21 -12.39 22.56
N SER A 66 -11.39 -11.90 22.91
CA SER A 66 -12.64 -12.62 22.70
C SER A 66 -12.97 -12.74 21.22
N ALA A 67 -13.79 -13.71 20.85
CA ALA A 67 -14.22 -13.89 19.46
C ALA A 67 -14.92 -12.64 18.87
N GLY A 68 -15.66 -11.89 19.74
CA GLY A 68 -16.31 -10.64 19.33
C GLY A 68 -15.30 -9.54 19.01
N GLU A 69 -14.26 -9.38 19.82
CA GLU A 69 -13.19 -8.41 19.58
C GLU A 69 -12.39 -8.75 18.30
N ILE A 70 -12.04 -10.01 18.10
CA ILE A 70 -11.37 -10.47 16.86
C ILE A 70 -12.24 -10.12 15.64
N CYS A 71 -13.54 -10.39 15.70
CA CYS A 71 -14.45 -10.07 14.59
C CYS A 71 -14.48 -8.55 14.31
N LEU A 72 -14.54 -7.72 15.33
CA LEU A 72 -14.53 -6.26 15.20
C LEU A 72 -13.18 -5.76 14.62
N ILE A 73 -12.05 -6.28 15.11
CA ILE A 73 -10.71 -5.94 14.59
C ILE A 73 -10.63 -6.29 13.11
N ILE A 74 -11.05 -7.49 12.70
CA ILE A 74 -11.02 -7.92 11.28
C ILE A 74 -11.88 -7.00 10.41
N ILE A 75 -13.12 -6.70 10.84
CA ILE A 75 -14.03 -5.83 10.06
C ILE A 75 -13.46 -4.41 9.95
N ALA A 76 -13.01 -3.83 11.06
CA ALA A 76 -12.42 -2.49 11.07
C ALA A 76 -11.18 -2.43 10.19
N SER A 77 -10.27 -3.40 10.32
CA SER A 77 -9.06 -3.55 9.51
C SER A 77 -9.37 -3.64 8.01
N MET A 78 -10.36 -4.44 7.66
CA MET A 78 -10.79 -4.58 6.25
C MET A 78 -11.33 -3.26 5.69
N LEU A 79 -12.17 -2.55 6.43
CA LEU A 79 -12.73 -1.26 6.01
C LEU A 79 -11.65 -0.19 5.86
N ILE A 80 -10.70 -0.10 6.80
CA ILE A 80 -9.58 0.84 6.77
C ILE A 80 -8.68 0.54 5.56
N ALA A 81 -8.30 -0.72 5.38
CA ALA A 81 -7.42 -1.15 4.29
C ALA A 81 -8.04 -0.94 2.90
N LEU A 82 -9.32 -1.25 2.74
CA LEU A 82 -10.05 -0.99 1.49
C LEU A 82 -10.18 0.50 1.21
N LYS A 83 -10.53 1.30 2.23
CA LYS A 83 -10.60 2.76 2.08
C LYS A 83 -9.27 3.32 1.59
N SER A 84 -8.18 3.07 2.31
CA SER A 84 -6.85 3.58 1.99
C SER A 84 -6.39 3.10 0.61
N GLY A 85 -6.40 1.77 0.36
CA GLY A 85 -5.98 1.18 -0.90
C GLY A 85 -6.75 1.71 -2.12
N ILE A 86 -8.06 1.96 -2.00
CA ILE A 86 -8.86 2.50 -3.10
C ILE A 86 -8.61 4.00 -3.28
N THR A 87 -8.69 4.79 -2.20
CA THR A 87 -8.61 6.27 -2.32
C THR A 87 -7.24 6.73 -2.78
N GLU A 88 -6.16 6.11 -2.27
CA GLU A 88 -4.80 6.46 -2.65
C GLU A 88 -4.49 6.03 -4.09
N GLU A 89 -4.90 4.82 -4.50
CA GLU A 89 -4.70 4.38 -5.87
C GLU A 89 -5.53 5.19 -6.87
N MET A 90 -6.75 5.62 -6.51
CA MET A 90 -7.51 6.56 -7.33
C MET A 90 -6.78 7.88 -7.49
N LEU A 91 -6.21 8.44 -6.42
CA LEU A 91 -5.50 9.70 -6.48
C LEU A 91 -4.21 9.59 -7.30
N PHE A 92 -3.31 8.68 -6.90
CA PHE A 92 -1.97 8.62 -7.48
C PHE A 92 -1.94 7.94 -8.85
N ARG A 93 -2.65 6.81 -9.04
CA ARG A 93 -2.62 6.00 -10.28
C ARG A 93 -3.79 6.28 -11.20
N GLY A 94 -4.93 6.67 -10.65
CA GLY A 94 -6.06 7.11 -11.43
C GLY A 94 -5.83 8.52 -11.98
N TYR A 95 -5.76 9.53 -11.09
CA TYR A 95 -5.74 10.93 -11.51
C TYR A 95 -4.34 11.45 -11.86
N ILE A 96 -3.40 11.48 -10.91
CA ILE A 96 -2.10 12.15 -11.09
C ILE A 96 -1.31 11.47 -12.22
N MET A 97 -1.20 10.14 -12.16
CA MET A 97 -0.46 9.39 -13.17
C MET A 97 -1.04 9.58 -14.58
N LYS A 98 -2.36 9.55 -14.74
CA LYS A 98 -3.02 9.72 -16.04
C LYS A 98 -2.91 11.15 -16.57
N LEU A 99 -3.00 12.16 -15.72
CA LEU A 99 -2.79 13.55 -16.12
C LEU A 99 -1.33 13.78 -16.57
N LEU A 100 -0.36 13.21 -15.84
CA LEU A 100 1.04 13.32 -16.24
C LEU A 100 1.34 12.57 -17.54
N GLU A 101 0.75 11.37 -17.72
CA GLU A 101 0.89 10.60 -18.96
C GLU A 101 0.34 11.35 -20.17
N SER A 102 -0.77 12.07 -20.03
CA SER A 102 -1.38 12.84 -21.11
C SER A 102 -0.58 14.09 -21.50
N ARG A 103 0.26 14.61 -20.60
CA ARG A 103 1.05 15.84 -20.83
C ARG A 103 2.50 15.57 -21.18
N TRP A 104 3.06 14.49 -20.68
CA TRP A 104 4.47 14.12 -20.85
C TRP A 104 4.60 12.69 -21.37
N ASN A 105 5.21 11.82 -20.59
CA ASN A 105 5.44 10.44 -20.98
C ASN A 105 5.24 9.47 -19.81
N LYS A 106 5.24 8.18 -20.13
CA LYS A 106 5.00 7.11 -19.17
C LYS A 106 6.02 7.09 -18.01
N TYR A 107 7.27 7.46 -18.25
CA TYR A 107 8.30 7.43 -17.20
C TYR A 107 8.06 8.51 -16.16
N ILE A 108 7.77 9.74 -16.60
CA ILE A 108 7.38 10.85 -15.72
C ILE A 108 6.10 10.50 -14.96
N ALA A 109 5.11 9.91 -15.65
CA ALA A 109 3.85 9.49 -15.06
C ALA A 109 4.01 8.38 -14.00
N ILE A 110 5.05 7.56 -14.07
CA ILE A 110 5.38 6.59 -13.03
C ILE A 110 6.16 7.25 -11.89
N LEU A 111 7.23 7.98 -12.21
CA LEU A 111 8.20 8.43 -11.21
C LEU A 111 7.67 9.54 -10.31
N ILE A 112 7.01 10.59 -10.87
CA ILE A 112 6.53 11.73 -10.10
C ILE A 112 5.46 11.31 -9.06
N PRO A 113 4.37 10.60 -9.42
CA PRO A 113 3.39 10.18 -8.42
C PRO A 113 3.97 9.23 -7.39
N SER A 114 4.95 8.39 -7.76
CA SER A 114 5.62 7.48 -6.83
C SER A 114 6.48 8.24 -5.81
N PHE A 115 7.18 9.27 -6.24
CA PHE A 115 7.94 10.14 -5.36
C PHE A 115 7.02 10.97 -4.45
N LEU A 116 5.94 11.56 -5.01
CA LEU A 116 4.93 12.28 -4.22
C LEU A 116 4.27 11.37 -3.18
N PHE A 117 4.01 10.11 -3.55
CA PHE A 117 3.48 9.10 -2.64
C PHE A 117 4.39 8.90 -1.42
N SER A 118 5.71 8.87 -1.60
CA SER A 118 6.64 8.78 -0.47
C SER A 118 6.62 10.03 0.41
N LEU A 119 6.52 11.22 -0.20
CA LEU A 119 6.55 12.48 0.56
C LEU A 119 5.31 12.66 1.46
N VAL A 120 4.12 12.27 1.00
CA VAL A 120 2.89 12.40 1.80
C VAL A 120 2.86 11.45 3.00
N HIS A 121 3.75 10.45 3.06
CA HIS A 121 3.90 9.56 4.19
C HIS A 121 4.92 10.04 5.24
N ILE A 122 5.70 11.09 4.97
CA ILE A 122 6.64 11.65 5.95
C ILE A 122 5.95 12.01 7.27
N PRO A 123 4.77 12.68 7.29
CA PRO A 123 4.10 13.03 8.54
C PRO A 123 3.66 11.84 9.41
N SER A 124 3.57 10.63 8.85
CA SER A 124 3.19 9.42 9.60
C SER A 124 4.36 8.71 10.28
N MET A 125 5.58 9.24 10.18
CA MET A 125 6.74 8.69 10.87
C MET A 125 6.62 8.90 12.39
N GLU A 126 6.89 7.85 13.17
CA GLU A 126 6.94 7.94 14.64
C GLU A 126 8.15 8.74 15.13
N THR A 127 9.29 8.58 14.46
CA THR A 127 10.53 9.29 14.77
C THR A 127 11.17 9.86 13.51
N PHE A 128 11.58 11.15 13.59
CA PHE A 128 12.21 11.84 12.47
C PHE A 128 13.73 11.78 12.60
N THR A 129 14.34 10.91 11.78
CA THR A 129 15.80 10.88 11.59
C THR A 129 16.11 11.05 10.12
N VAL A 130 17.29 11.60 9.79
CA VAL A 130 17.70 11.76 8.38
C VAL A 130 17.73 10.43 7.65
N SER A 131 18.28 9.39 8.29
CA SER A 131 18.30 8.03 7.73
C SER A 131 16.90 7.45 7.53
N GLY A 132 16.00 7.66 8.49
CA GLY A 132 14.60 7.20 8.39
C GLY A 132 13.84 7.89 7.25
N VAL A 133 13.98 9.21 7.12
CA VAL A 133 13.35 9.97 6.02
C VAL A 133 13.89 9.52 4.66
N LEU A 134 15.21 9.33 4.54
CA LEU A 134 15.81 8.83 3.29
C LEU A 134 15.31 7.41 2.95
N LEU A 135 15.23 6.54 3.96
CA LEU A 135 14.76 5.18 3.78
C LEU A 135 13.28 5.15 3.37
N LEU A 136 12.43 5.98 3.99
CA LEU A 136 11.03 6.16 3.59
C LEU A 136 10.92 6.68 2.15
N ILE A 137 11.69 7.69 1.77
CA ILE A 137 11.65 8.22 0.40
C ILE A 137 12.02 7.13 -0.62
N ILE A 138 13.05 6.34 -0.34
CA ILE A 138 13.47 5.24 -1.22
C ILE A 138 12.38 4.17 -1.28
N SER A 139 11.97 3.62 -0.14
CA SER A 139 10.99 2.54 -0.08
C SER A 139 9.61 2.97 -0.64
N GLY A 140 9.14 4.15 -0.22
CA GLY A 140 7.88 4.72 -0.69
C GLY A 140 7.87 5.03 -2.19
N THR A 141 9.02 5.44 -2.76
CA THR A 141 9.13 5.59 -4.22
C THR A 141 9.11 4.23 -4.91
N VAL A 142 9.81 3.22 -4.39
CA VAL A 142 9.84 1.88 -4.98
C VAL A 142 8.46 1.22 -4.93
N VAL A 143 7.75 1.27 -3.80
CA VAL A 143 6.38 0.76 -3.71
C VAL A 143 5.43 1.55 -4.62
N GLY A 144 5.61 2.86 -4.74
CA GLY A 144 4.89 3.71 -5.67
C GLY A 144 5.07 3.30 -7.13
N ILE A 145 6.30 2.99 -7.54
CA ILE A 145 6.62 2.45 -8.87
C ILE A 145 5.94 1.09 -9.06
N MET A 146 6.01 0.21 -8.06
CA MET A 146 5.35 -1.10 -8.10
C MET A 146 3.85 -0.97 -8.38
N PHE A 147 3.11 -0.14 -7.63
CA PHE A 147 1.69 0.08 -7.86
C PHE A 147 1.41 0.66 -9.25
N SER A 148 2.25 1.59 -9.72
CA SER A 148 2.10 2.17 -11.06
C SER A 148 2.27 1.12 -12.15
N LEU A 149 3.27 0.24 -12.05
CA LEU A 149 3.51 -0.86 -12.99
C LEU A 149 2.36 -1.88 -12.98
N VAL A 150 1.84 -2.22 -11.79
CA VAL A 150 0.68 -3.11 -11.61
C VAL A 150 -0.56 -2.51 -12.30
N SER A 151 -0.82 -1.22 -12.11
CA SER A 151 -1.93 -0.51 -12.78
C SER A 151 -1.77 -0.52 -14.30
N TYR A 152 -0.59 -0.28 -14.82
CA TYR A 152 -0.32 -0.35 -16.28
C TYR A 152 -0.54 -1.75 -16.85
N LYS A 153 0.03 -2.80 -16.22
CA LYS A 153 -0.16 -4.18 -16.69
C LYS A 153 -1.61 -4.61 -16.63
N GLY A 154 -2.33 -4.19 -15.60
CA GLY A 154 -3.76 -4.49 -15.40
C GLY A 154 -4.69 -3.68 -16.29
N LYS A 155 -4.23 -2.57 -16.85
CA LYS A 155 -5.05 -1.55 -17.52
C LYS A 155 -6.19 -1.03 -16.63
N SER A 156 -5.99 -1.07 -15.32
CA SER A 156 -6.94 -0.65 -14.30
C SER A 156 -6.22 -0.49 -12.96
N ILE A 157 -6.66 0.46 -12.16
CA ILE A 157 -6.18 0.64 -10.79
C ILE A 157 -6.65 -0.49 -9.85
N SER A 158 -7.66 -1.29 -10.23
CA SER A 158 -8.24 -2.31 -9.35
C SER A 158 -7.22 -3.35 -8.88
N ASN A 159 -6.19 -3.65 -9.70
CA ASN A 159 -5.16 -4.61 -9.31
C ASN A 159 -4.16 -4.00 -8.31
N SER A 160 -3.77 -2.74 -8.48
CA SER A 160 -2.92 -2.05 -7.50
C SER A 160 -3.69 -1.72 -6.22
N ALA A 161 -4.96 -1.32 -6.31
CA ALA A 161 -5.82 -1.09 -5.16
C ALA A 161 -6.04 -2.37 -4.33
N LEU A 162 -6.22 -3.53 -4.99
CA LEU A 162 -6.30 -4.81 -4.30
C LEU A 162 -4.98 -5.17 -3.60
N LEU A 163 -3.85 -5.00 -4.29
CA LEU A 163 -2.52 -5.24 -3.71
C LEU A 163 -2.26 -4.31 -2.53
N HIS A 164 -2.58 -3.03 -2.66
CA HIS A 164 -2.43 -2.03 -1.61
C HIS A 164 -3.34 -2.34 -0.41
N ALA A 165 -4.61 -2.64 -0.64
CA ALA A 165 -5.53 -3.02 0.42
C ALA A 165 -5.11 -4.32 1.13
N ALA A 166 -4.63 -5.33 0.41
CA ALA A 166 -4.14 -6.57 1.01
C ALA A 166 -2.88 -6.33 1.86
N TRP A 167 -1.97 -5.47 1.40
CA TRP A 167 -0.81 -5.04 2.17
C TRP A 167 -1.24 -4.34 3.46
N ASN A 168 -2.06 -3.31 3.36
CA ASN A 168 -2.52 -2.55 4.53
C ASN A 168 -3.30 -3.42 5.51
N PHE A 169 -4.15 -4.32 5.01
CA PHE A 169 -4.91 -5.23 5.86
C PHE A 169 -4.02 -6.10 6.75
N ILE A 170 -2.93 -6.63 6.20
CA ILE A 170 -2.04 -7.52 6.96
C ILE A 170 -0.99 -6.75 7.76
N MET A 171 -0.39 -5.68 7.17
CA MET A 171 0.86 -5.11 7.68
C MET A 171 0.67 -3.78 8.42
N ILE A 172 -0.47 -3.09 8.24
CA ILE A 172 -0.68 -1.74 8.77
C ILE A 172 -1.79 -1.70 9.81
N THR A 173 -2.81 -2.54 9.66
CA THR A 173 -3.92 -2.61 10.62
C THR A 173 -3.62 -3.61 11.74
N ASP A 174 -4.50 -3.68 12.73
CA ASP A 174 -4.34 -4.55 13.91
C ASP A 174 -4.48 -6.06 13.61
N ILE A 175 -4.20 -6.53 12.39
CA ILE A 175 -4.12 -7.96 12.09
C ILE A 175 -2.75 -8.50 12.50
N LEU A 176 -1.67 -7.89 11.99
CA LEU A 176 -0.30 -8.31 12.28
C LEU A 176 0.62 -7.10 12.39
N HIS A 177 1.22 -6.92 13.55
CA HIS A 177 2.30 -5.95 13.73
C HIS A 177 3.67 -6.66 13.68
N ILE A 178 4.55 -6.17 12.85
CA ILE A 178 5.95 -6.56 12.82
C ILE A 178 6.75 -5.36 13.33
N THR A 179 7.29 -5.45 14.53
CA THR A 179 7.88 -4.31 15.22
C THR A 179 8.99 -4.73 16.18
N THR A 180 9.67 -3.79 16.80
CA THR A 180 10.58 -4.03 17.92
C THR A 180 9.81 -4.06 19.24
N ALA A 181 10.41 -4.62 20.30
CA ALA A 181 9.78 -4.67 21.60
C ALA A 181 9.41 -3.28 22.17
N GLN A 182 10.10 -2.22 21.77
CA GLN A 182 9.85 -0.84 22.18
C GLN A 182 8.85 -0.11 21.28
N GLY A 183 8.61 -0.63 20.07
CA GLY A 183 7.71 -0.04 19.07
C GLY A 183 6.33 -0.71 19.02
N THR A 184 5.91 -1.42 20.07
CA THR A 184 4.55 -1.99 20.12
C THR A 184 3.52 -0.88 20.27
N TYR A 185 2.54 -0.88 19.39
CA TYR A 185 1.44 0.08 19.38
C TYR A 185 0.12 -0.63 19.04
N GLY A 186 -1.01 0.02 19.30
CA GLY A 186 -2.33 -0.55 19.00
C GLY A 186 -2.64 -1.83 19.76
N SER A 187 -3.52 -2.65 19.19
CA SER A 187 -3.97 -3.91 19.78
C SER A 187 -4.05 -5.01 18.71
N PRO A 188 -2.91 -5.42 18.12
CA PRO A 188 -2.89 -6.39 17.03
C PRO A 188 -3.28 -7.79 17.49
N ILE A 189 -3.93 -8.57 16.60
CA ILE A 189 -4.22 -9.98 16.87
C ILE A 189 -2.91 -10.76 16.97
N PHE A 190 -1.99 -10.50 16.05
CA PHE A 190 -0.68 -11.15 15.98
C PHE A 190 0.43 -10.12 16.00
N SER A 191 1.56 -10.48 16.60
CA SER A 191 2.78 -9.67 16.59
C SER A 191 3.98 -10.51 16.23
N ILE A 192 4.94 -9.93 15.52
CA ILE A 192 6.29 -10.47 15.34
C ILE A 192 7.24 -9.44 15.91
N ILE A 193 7.88 -9.80 17.02
CA ILE A 193 8.82 -8.92 17.72
C ILE A 193 10.24 -9.20 17.22
N ILE A 194 10.88 -8.16 16.67
CA ILE A 194 12.24 -8.23 16.13
C ILE A 194 13.20 -7.68 17.18
N SER A 195 14.21 -8.49 17.53
CA SER A 195 15.28 -8.08 18.43
C SER A 195 16.46 -7.51 17.61
N SER A 196 16.26 -6.34 17.00
CA SER A 196 17.28 -5.70 16.18
C SER A 196 17.09 -4.18 16.15
N ASP A 197 18.20 -3.45 16.28
CA ASP A 197 18.27 -1.99 16.14
C ASP A 197 18.69 -1.57 14.72
N ASN A 198 18.86 -2.53 13.80
CA ASN A 198 19.28 -2.24 12.43
C ASN A 198 18.17 -1.55 11.66
N VAL A 199 18.38 -0.29 11.33
CA VAL A 199 17.40 0.58 10.62
C VAL A 199 16.96 0.02 9.26
N PHE A 200 17.82 -0.73 8.56
CA PHE A 200 17.46 -1.39 7.30
C PHE A 200 16.53 -2.58 7.50
N LEU A 201 16.54 -3.17 8.66
CA LEU A 201 15.67 -4.30 8.99
C LEU A 201 14.34 -3.81 9.59
N THR A 202 14.41 -2.82 10.48
CA THR A 202 13.23 -2.29 11.20
C THR A 202 12.46 -1.23 10.42
N GLY A 203 13.07 -0.65 9.38
CA GLY A 203 12.49 0.45 8.61
C GLY A 203 12.58 1.81 9.32
N ALA A 204 13.41 1.92 10.34
CA ALA A 204 13.56 3.12 11.17
C ALA A 204 12.20 3.60 11.74
N GLY A 205 11.98 4.90 11.86
CA GLY A 205 10.75 5.48 12.40
C GLY A 205 9.50 5.39 11.52
N PHE A 206 9.58 4.76 10.33
CA PHE A 206 8.42 4.51 9.48
C PHE A 206 7.88 3.07 9.64
N GLY A 207 8.71 2.16 10.15
CA GLY A 207 8.33 0.77 10.32
C GLY A 207 8.74 -0.13 9.16
N ILE A 208 8.37 -1.40 9.24
CA ILE A 208 8.89 -2.50 8.38
C ILE A 208 8.57 -2.33 6.90
N GLU A 209 7.64 -1.49 6.53
CA GLU A 209 7.34 -1.13 5.15
C GLU A 209 8.52 -0.46 4.45
N ALA A 210 9.38 0.24 5.21
CA ALA A 210 10.62 0.81 4.73
C ALA A 210 11.82 -0.15 4.90
N SER A 211 11.62 -1.37 5.36
CA SER A 211 12.70 -2.35 5.51
C SER A 211 13.23 -2.84 4.17
N ILE A 212 14.49 -3.31 4.18
CA ILE A 212 15.09 -3.92 2.99
C ILE A 212 14.32 -5.17 2.53
N ILE A 213 13.69 -5.89 3.45
CA ILE A 213 12.88 -7.08 3.14
C ILE A 213 11.64 -6.67 2.35
N ALA A 214 10.94 -5.61 2.77
CA ALA A 214 9.80 -5.08 2.04
C ALA A 214 10.22 -4.54 0.66
N ILE A 215 11.31 -3.78 0.58
CA ILE A 215 11.86 -3.26 -0.68
C ILE A 215 12.18 -4.40 -1.66
N ILE A 216 12.79 -5.50 -1.21
CA ILE A 216 13.03 -6.69 -2.03
C ILE A 216 11.70 -7.26 -2.53
N GLY A 217 10.69 -7.37 -1.67
CA GLY A 217 9.35 -7.80 -2.07
C GLY A 217 8.74 -6.92 -3.16
N TYR A 218 8.85 -5.60 -3.03
CA TYR A 218 8.38 -4.65 -4.04
C TYR A 218 9.11 -4.83 -5.39
N ILE A 219 10.42 -5.00 -5.36
CA ILE A 219 11.25 -5.24 -6.56
C ILE A 219 10.88 -6.58 -7.22
N LEU A 220 10.63 -7.64 -6.45
CA LEU A 220 10.19 -8.93 -7.00
C LEU A 220 8.84 -8.80 -7.73
N VAL A 221 7.89 -8.07 -7.15
CA VAL A 221 6.61 -7.79 -7.82
C VAL A 221 6.82 -6.96 -9.09
N CYS A 222 7.68 -5.92 -9.05
CA CYS A 222 8.04 -5.15 -10.25
C CYS A 222 8.61 -6.07 -11.35
N GLY A 223 9.57 -6.94 -11.00
CA GLY A 223 10.16 -7.91 -11.92
C GLY A 223 9.10 -8.82 -12.56
N PHE A 224 8.22 -9.41 -11.75
CA PHE A 224 7.12 -10.23 -12.24
C PHE A 224 6.18 -9.48 -13.19
N VAL A 225 5.85 -8.24 -12.85
CA VAL A 225 4.95 -7.40 -13.68
C VAL A 225 5.60 -7.03 -15.01
N LEU A 226 6.90 -6.85 -15.04
CA LEU A 226 7.65 -6.50 -16.27
C LEU A 226 7.89 -7.68 -17.21
N ILE A 227 7.73 -8.94 -16.75
CA ILE A 227 7.85 -10.11 -17.63
C ILE A 227 6.84 -9.99 -18.79
N PRO A 228 7.32 -9.99 -20.04
CA PRO A 228 6.43 -9.96 -21.20
C PRO A 228 5.58 -11.22 -21.26
N LYS A 229 4.30 -11.08 -21.59
CA LYS A 229 3.49 -12.27 -21.92
C LYS A 229 4.09 -12.92 -23.14
N LYS A 230 4.49 -14.20 -23.04
CA LYS A 230 4.71 -15.00 -24.25
C LYS A 230 3.43 -14.96 -25.08
N LYS A 231 3.54 -14.51 -26.33
CA LYS A 231 2.45 -14.57 -27.30
C LYS A 231 2.07 -15.99 -27.61
#